data_438f0d240c7c8fd888c8f11ed3a027e3
#
_entry.id   438f0d240c7c8fd888c8f11ed3a027e3
#
_cell.length_a   1.000
_cell.length_b   1.000
_cell.length_c   1.000
_cell.angle_alpha   90.00
_cell.angle_beta   90.00
_cell.angle_gamma   90.00
#
_symmetry.space_group_name_H-M   'P 1'
#
loop_
_entity.id
_entity.type
_entity.pdbx_description
1 polymer ?
#
loop_
_entity_poly.entity_id
_entity_poly.type
_entity_poly.pdbx_seq_one_letter_code
_entity_poly.pdbx_strand_id
1 'polypeptide(L)'
;MNKKLSPGRRAYTAGMKALMYASTAAIGALVLFLIGYVLYRGIPNITWKFLTTAPSILNDTIGIWPDILNSIYVVIATIIIVLPLGVCAAVYLSEYASNKKLVRVIEYAAETLSGIPSIIYGLVGMLFFCEFLKMQTSLMAGALTLVIMNLPTVMRTTQESLKTVPQSYREGAFGLGAGKWRVIRTVVLPGCVDGVITGCILSVGRILGESAALLFTAGIAHAVNGFLMGLKSSGATLTVALYIYAKERGEFGVAFAIAAILMLLTLIINLSAEAVARGFKNKRRI
;
A
#
# COMPACT_ATOMS: atom_id res chain seq x y z
N MET A 1 -26.35 -19.91 -33.72
CA MET A 1 -25.60 -20.75 -34.69
C MET A 1 -24.21 -21.09 -34.10
N ASN A 2 -24.06 -22.28 -33.51
CA ASN A 2 -22.74 -22.76 -33.00
C ASN A 2 -21.92 -23.27 -34.20
N LYS A 3 -21.10 -22.43 -34.81
CA LYS A 3 -20.09 -22.89 -35.80
C LYS A 3 -19.09 -23.78 -35.09
N LYS A 4 -19.14 -25.10 -35.35
CA LYS A 4 -18.11 -26.05 -34.87
C LYS A 4 -16.77 -25.60 -35.43
N LEU A 5 -15.84 -25.25 -34.55
CA LEU A 5 -14.47 -24.88 -34.94
C LEU A 5 -13.79 -26.01 -35.70
N SER A 6 -13.01 -25.69 -36.74
CA SER A 6 -12.21 -26.68 -37.48
C SER A 6 -11.23 -27.43 -36.55
N PRO A 7 -10.85 -28.69 -36.84
CA PRO A 7 -9.97 -29.47 -35.99
C PRO A 7 -8.65 -28.76 -35.66
N GLY A 8 -8.04 -28.08 -36.62
CA GLY A 8 -6.81 -27.30 -36.42
C GLY A 8 -7.00 -26.12 -35.46
N ARG A 9 -8.14 -25.41 -35.55
CA ARG A 9 -8.47 -24.33 -34.60
C ARG A 9 -8.73 -24.84 -33.18
N ARG A 10 -9.30 -26.06 -33.05
CA ARG A 10 -9.48 -26.70 -31.74
C ARG A 10 -8.14 -27.06 -31.11
N ALA A 11 -7.22 -27.66 -31.90
CA ALA A 11 -5.89 -28.01 -31.44
C ALA A 11 -5.09 -26.76 -31.01
N TYR A 12 -5.12 -25.70 -31.82
CA TYR A 12 -4.49 -24.43 -31.48
C TYR A 12 -5.06 -23.82 -30.18
N THR A 13 -6.40 -23.76 -30.06
CA THR A 13 -7.06 -23.23 -28.86
C THR A 13 -6.76 -24.08 -27.62
N ALA A 14 -6.70 -25.41 -27.76
CA ALA A 14 -6.35 -26.31 -26.68
C ALA A 14 -4.88 -26.11 -26.24
N GLY A 15 -3.95 -25.99 -27.19
CA GLY A 15 -2.54 -25.69 -26.91
C GLY A 15 -2.36 -24.34 -26.21
N MET A 16 -3.03 -23.29 -26.68
CA MET A 16 -2.98 -21.97 -26.02
C MET A 16 -3.57 -22.00 -24.60
N LYS A 17 -4.69 -22.69 -24.40
CA LYS A 17 -5.25 -22.88 -23.06
C LYS A 17 -4.32 -23.67 -22.14
N ALA A 18 -3.71 -24.74 -22.63
CA ALA A 18 -2.74 -25.51 -21.86
C ALA A 18 -1.53 -24.66 -21.46
N LEU A 19 -1.02 -23.83 -22.37
CA LEU A 19 0.07 -22.88 -22.07
C LEU A 19 -0.34 -21.86 -20.99
N MET A 20 -1.54 -21.28 -21.11
CA MET A 20 -2.07 -20.33 -20.10
C MET A 20 -2.21 -20.99 -18.73
N TYR A 21 -2.77 -22.20 -18.65
CA TYR A 21 -2.90 -22.94 -17.38
C TYR A 21 -1.51 -23.32 -16.81
N ALA A 22 -0.59 -23.78 -17.65
CA ALA A 22 0.76 -24.10 -17.21
C ALA A 22 1.51 -22.88 -16.67
N SER A 23 1.43 -21.73 -17.36
CA SER A 23 2.02 -20.47 -16.89
C SER A 23 1.41 -20.00 -15.57
N THR A 24 0.07 -20.05 -15.44
CA THR A 24 -0.62 -19.68 -14.20
C THR A 24 -0.24 -20.62 -13.06
N ALA A 25 -0.18 -21.93 -13.31
CA ALA A 25 0.23 -22.92 -12.32
C ALA A 25 1.69 -22.74 -11.89
N ALA A 26 2.59 -22.44 -12.84
CA ALA A 26 3.99 -22.19 -12.53
C ALA A 26 4.18 -20.96 -11.65
N ILE A 27 3.49 -19.84 -11.95
CA ILE A 27 3.53 -18.62 -11.12
C ILE A 27 2.94 -18.91 -9.73
N GLY A 28 1.78 -19.58 -9.67
CA GLY A 28 1.16 -19.95 -8.39
C GLY A 28 2.06 -20.85 -7.54
N ALA A 29 2.69 -21.86 -8.15
CA ALA A 29 3.62 -22.75 -7.46
C ALA A 29 4.86 -21.98 -6.95
N LEU A 30 5.41 -21.06 -7.74
CA LEU A 30 6.55 -20.22 -7.34
C LEU A 30 6.20 -19.36 -6.13
N VAL A 31 5.03 -18.68 -6.15
CA VAL A 31 4.58 -17.84 -5.04
C VAL A 31 4.38 -18.67 -3.78
N LEU A 32 3.69 -19.81 -3.88
CA LEU A 32 3.47 -20.71 -2.73
C LEU A 32 4.79 -21.28 -2.20
N PHE A 33 5.74 -21.61 -3.08
CA PHE A 33 7.07 -22.04 -2.69
C PHE A 33 7.83 -20.96 -1.92
N LEU A 34 7.83 -19.71 -2.42
CA LEU A 34 8.50 -18.60 -1.73
C LEU A 34 7.89 -18.32 -0.35
N ILE A 35 6.56 -18.29 -0.27
CA ILE A 35 5.84 -18.12 1.01
C ILE A 35 6.21 -19.25 1.97
N GLY A 36 6.09 -20.50 1.51
CA GLY A 36 6.40 -21.68 2.30
C GLY A 36 7.85 -21.70 2.77
N TYR A 37 8.80 -21.31 1.90
CA TYR A 37 10.21 -21.24 2.23
C TYR A 37 10.52 -20.19 3.31
N VAL A 38 9.94 -18.98 3.17
CA VAL A 38 10.11 -17.91 4.18
C VAL A 38 9.54 -18.35 5.52
N LEU A 39 8.34 -18.94 5.54
CA LEU A 39 7.73 -19.44 6.77
C LEU A 39 8.52 -20.60 7.38
N TYR A 40 8.97 -21.57 6.58
CA TYR A 40 9.77 -22.70 7.03
C TYR A 40 11.08 -22.26 7.69
N ARG A 41 11.76 -21.26 7.12
CA ARG A 41 13.01 -20.72 7.66
C ARG A 41 12.79 -19.72 8.80
N GLY A 42 11.67 -18.97 8.78
CA GLY A 42 11.40 -17.90 9.72
C GLY A 42 10.80 -18.38 11.05
N ILE A 43 9.80 -19.26 11.00
CA ILE A 43 9.04 -19.70 12.18
C ILE A 43 9.94 -20.24 13.31
N PRO A 44 10.98 -21.07 13.06
CA PRO A 44 11.83 -21.60 14.12
C PRO A 44 12.59 -20.53 14.93
N ASN A 45 12.80 -19.36 14.35
CA ASN A 45 13.51 -18.24 14.97
C ASN A 45 12.57 -17.25 15.69
N ILE A 46 11.25 -17.45 15.61
CA ILE A 46 10.25 -16.59 16.25
C ILE A 46 10.04 -17.08 17.69
N THR A 47 10.55 -16.32 18.65
CA THR A 47 10.30 -16.57 20.08
C THR A 47 9.43 -15.46 20.65
N TRP A 48 8.77 -15.71 21.78
CA TRP A 48 8.00 -14.67 22.47
C TRP A 48 8.88 -13.48 22.88
N LYS A 49 10.11 -13.77 23.33
CA LYS A 49 11.09 -12.75 23.65
C LYS A 49 11.44 -11.87 22.43
N PHE A 50 11.63 -12.49 21.26
CA PHE A 50 11.90 -11.78 19.99
C PHE A 50 10.79 -10.80 19.61
N LEU A 51 9.53 -11.16 19.83
CA LEU A 51 8.37 -10.31 19.51
C LEU A 51 8.14 -9.15 20.48
N THR A 52 8.52 -9.31 21.77
CA THR A 52 8.12 -8.39 22.84
C THR A 52 9.26 -7.53 23.39
N THR A 53 10.50 -7.80 22.99
CA THR A 53 11.65 -7.02 23.46
C THR A 53 12.14 -6.02 22.41
N ALA A 54 12.85 -5.00 22.91
CA ALA A 54 13.66 -4.13 22.07
C ALA A 54 15.08 -4.73 21.91
N PRO A 55 15.76 -4.52 20.77
CA PRO A 55 17.15 -4.93 20.62
C PRO A 55 18.04 -4.18 21.61
N SER A 56 18.95 -4.90 22.26
CA SER A 56 19.91 -4.35 23.21
C SER A 56 21.27 -5.00 23.00
N ILE A 57 22.26 -4.18 22.70
CA ILE A 57 23.67 -4.62 22.57
C ILE A 57 24.22 -5.06 23.92
N LEU A 58 23.83 -4.38 25.00
CA LEU A 58 24.33 -4.69 26.36
C LEU A 58 23.84 -6.04 26.87
N ASN A 59 22.62 -6.43 26.50
CA ASN A 59 22.00 -7.68 26.98
C ASN A 59 22.02 -8.79 25.91
N ASP A 60 22.69 -8.55 24.80
CA ASP A 60 22.72 -9.45 23.62
C ASP A 60 21.31 -9.98 23.24
N THR A 61 20.33 -9.05 23.29
CA THR A 61 18.95 -9.38 22.97
C THR A 61 18.59 -8.85 21.58
N ILE A 62 18.10 -9.76 20.74
CA ILE A 62 17.50 -9.41 19.45
C ILE A 62 15.98 -9.37 19.64
N GLY A 63 15.40 -8.18 19.47
CA GLY A 63 13.96 -7.99 19.55
C GLY A 63 13.49 -7.03 18.48
N ILE A 64 12.22 -7.15 18.08
CA ILE A 64 11.63 -6.38 16.96
C ILE A 64 10.37 -5.59 17.37
N TRP A 65 10.07 -5.53 18.66
CA TRP A 65 8.89 -4.80 19.15
C TRP A 65 8.83 -3.34 18.69
N PRO A 66 9.94 -2.56 18.76
CA PRO A 66 9.96 -1.20 18.24
C PRO A 66 9.64 -1.12 16.75
N ASP A 67 10.18 -2.06 15.96
CA ASP A 67 10.05 -2.06 14.50
C ASP A 67 8.62 -2.38 14.07
N ILE A 68 7.92 -3.24 14.84
CA ILE A 68 6.49 -3.51 14.65
C ILE A 68 5.68 -2.24 14.89
N LEU A 69 5.91 -1.56 16.02
CA LEU A 69 5.20 -0.32 16.36
C LEU A 69 5.48 0.78 15.34
N ASN A 70 6.73 0.97 14.97
CA ASN A 70 7.14 1.97 13.98
C ASN A 70 6.50 1.72 12.61
N SER A 71 6.41 0.45 12.18
CA SER A 71 5.71 0.07 10.95
C SER A 71 4.24 0.45 10.99
N ILE A 72 3.56 0.17 12.10
CA ILE A 72 2.15 0.54 12.29
C ILE A 72 1.99 2.07 12.31
N TYR A 73 2.89 2.79 12.98
CA TYR A 73 2.84 4.26 13.05
C TYR A 73 3.00 4.90 11.69
N VAL A 74 3.94 4.44 10.87
CA VAL A 74 4.15 4.93 9.50
C VAL A 74 2.92 4.65 8.62
N VAL A 75 2.35 3.44 8.70
CA VAL A 75 1.13 3.09 7.95
C VAL A 75 -0.02 4.03 8.31
N ILE A 76 -0.29 4.19 9.61
CA ILE A 76 -1.39 5.04 10.09
C ILE A 76 -1.16 6.49 9.66
N ALA A 77 0.03 7.05 9.88
CA ALA A 77 0.35 8.43 9.52
C ALA A 77 0.21 8.66 8.01
N THR A 78 0.74 7.75 7.20
CA THR A 78 0.66 7.86 5.73
C THR A 78 -0.79 7.78 5.25
N ILE A 79 -1.58 6.81 5.71
CA ILE A 79 -2.96 6.60 5.27
C ILE A 79 -3.86 7.77 5.68
N ILE A 80 -3.72 8.30 6.90
CA ILE A 80 -4.49 9.46 7.37
C ILE A 80 -4.29 10.67 6.44
N ILE A 81 -3.12 10.83 5.85
CA ILE A 81 -2.81 11.96 4.98
C ILE A 81 -3.14 11.65 3.52
N VAL A 82 -2.67 10.50 3.00
CA VAL A 82 -2.77 10.19 1.56
C VAL A 82 -4.20 9.91 1.12
N LEU A 83 -5.01 9.26 1.97
CA LEU A 83 -6.36 8.88 1.61
C LEU A 83 -7.26 10.09 1.34
N PRO A 84 -7.41 11.08 2.26
CA PRO A 84 -8.21 12.25 1.97
C PRO A 84 -7.65 13.08 0.81
N LEU A 85 -6.33 13.25 0.71
CA LEU A 85 -5.72 13.99 -0.40
C LEU A 85 -5.98 13.32 -1.75
N GLY A 86 -5.77 12.01 -1.85
CA GLY A 86 -5.97 11.25 -3.09
C GLY A 86 -7.44 11.20 -3.52
N VAL A 87 -8.36 11.00 -2.55
CA VAL A 87 -9.80 11.01 -2.83
C VAL A 87 -10.27 12.40 -3.26
N CYS A 88 -9.85 13.47 -2.56
CA CYS A 88 -10.21 14.83 -2.94
C CYS A 88 -9.65 15.21 -4.33
N ALA A 89 -8.40 14.82 -4.63
CA ALA A 89 -7.81 15.04 -5.94
C ALA A 89 -8.58 14.29 -7.04
N ALA A 90 -8.92 13.03 -6.81
CA ALA A 90 -9.69 12.22 -7.75
C ALA A 90 -11.08 12.81 -8.02
N VAL A 91 -11.79 13.23 -6.97
CA VAL A 91 -13.11 13.88 -7.10
C VAL A 91 -12.99 15.19 -7.87
N TYR A 92 -11.98 16.03 -7.54
CA TYR A 92 -11.77 17.28 -8.26
C TYR A 92 -11.53 17.04 -9.75
N LEU A 93 -10.62 16.15 -10.10
CA LEU A 93 -10.26 15.86 -11.49
C LEU A 93 -11.41 15.21 -12.28
N SER A 94 -12.22 14.36 -11.63
CA SER A 94 -13.30 13.64 -12.31
C SER A 94 -14.60 14.44 -12.40
N GLU A 95 -14.93 15.24 -11.37
CA GLU A 95 -16.24 15.86 -11.25
C GLU A 95 -16.22 17.40 -11.44
N TYR A 96 -15.13 18.07 -11.06
CA TYR A 96 -15.06 19.54 -11.08
C TYR A 96 -14.24 20.13 -12.21
N ALA A 97 -13.16 19.46 -12.61
CA ALA A 97 -12.22 20.03 -13.57
C ALA A 97 -12.82 20.15 -14.97
N SER A 98 -13.03 21.39 -15.40
CA SER A 98 -13.56 21.70 -16.76
C SER A 98 -12.46 21.67 -17.82
N ASN A 99 -11.21 21.97 -17.46
CA ASN A 99 -10.09 22.00 -18.39
C ASN A 99 -9.48 20.62 -18.59
N LYS A 100 -9.93 19.93 -19.65
CA LYS A 100 -9.44 18.59 -20.01
C LYS A 100 -7.92 18.53 -20.29
N LYS A 101 -7.29 19.63 -20.69
CA LYS A 101 -5.84 19.66 -20.91
C LYS A 101 -5.10 19.61 -19.57
N LEU A 102 -5.54 20.40 -18.58
CA LEU A 102 -4.97 20.38 -17.22
C LEU A 102 -5.14 19.01 -16.58
N VAL A 103 -6.33 18.41 -16.67
CA VAL A 103 -6.58 17.05 -16.15
C VAL A 103 -5.58 16.06 -16.73
N ARG A 104 -5.40 16.06 -18.06
CA ARG A 104 -4.45 15.16 -18.74
C ARG A 104 -3.00 15.37 -18.28
N VAL A 105 -2.59 16.61 -18.08
CA VAL A 105 -1.24 16.92 -17.57
C VAL A 105 -1.03 16.38 -16.16
N ILE A 106 -2.01 16.55 -15.28
CA ILE A 106 -1.94 16.03 -13.90
C ILE A 106 -1.94 14.49 -13.89
N GLU A 107 -2.80 13.86 -14.68
CA GLU A 107 -2.84 12.40 -14.83
C GLU A 107 -1.51 11.85 -15.35
N TYR A 108 -0.94 12.48 -16.37
CA TYR A 108 0.37 12.10 -16.92
C TYR A 108 1.49 12.29 -15.90
N ALA A 109 1.49 13.39 -15.15
CA ALA A 109 2.46 13.62 -14.08
C ALA A 109 2.36 12.56 -12.97
N ALA A 110 1.13 12.22 -12.57
CA ALA A 110 0.89 11.15 -11.57
C ALA A 110 1.34 9.78 -12.09
N GLU A 111 1.14 9.48 -13.37
CA GLU A 111 1.62 8.25 -13.99
C GLU A 111 3.15 8.18 -14.02
N THR A 112 3.81 9.28 -14.38
CA THR A 112 5.27 9.41 -14.37
C THR A 112 5.82 9.21 -12.95
N LEU A 113 5.20 9.84 -11.95
CA LEU A 113 5.56 9.64 -10.54
C LEU A 113 5.46 8.17 -10.13
N SER A 114 4.42 7.46 -10.55
CA SER A 114 4.28 6.02 -10.21
C SER A 114 5.40 5.14 -10.75
N GLY A 115 6.10 5.56 -11.81
CA GLY A 115 7.22 4.86 -12.44
C GLY A 115 8.59 5.12 -11.81
N ILE A 116 8.70 6.10 -10.91
CA ILE A 116 9.97 6.43 -10.26
C ILE A 116 10.37 5.34 -9.24
N PRO A 117 11.63 4.83 -9.26
CA PRO A 117 12.12 3.89 -8.25
C PRO A 117 12.04 4.48 -6.84
N SER A 118 11.64 3.64 -5.87
CA SER A 118 11.41 4.10 -4.46
C SER A 118 12.66 4.68 -3.80
N ILE A 119 13.84 4.22 -4.18
CA ILE A 119 15.10 4.77 -3.67
C ILE A 119 15.26 6.26 -4.01
N ILE A 120 14.80 6.69 -5.19
CA ILE A 120 14.83 8.11 -5.59
C ILE A 120 13.88 8.92 -4.71
N TYR A 121 12.68 8.38 -4.41
CA TYR A 121 11.78 9.00 -3.43
C TYR A 121 12.43 9.14 -2.06
N GLY A 122 13.18 8.12 -1.62
CA GLY A 122 13.94 8.17 -0.38
C GLY A 122 14.98 9.28 -0.36
N LEU A 123 15.78 9.39 -1.40
CA LEU A 123 16.82 10.43 -1.52
C LEU A 123 16.21 11.84 -1.60
N VAL A 124 15.20 12.04 -2.44
CA VAL A 124 14.49 13.32 -2.55
C VAL A 124 13.77 13.66 -1.24
N GLY A 125 13.13 12.67 -0.62
CA GLY A 125 12.46 12.83 0.67
C GLY A 125 13.44 13.21 1.78
N MET A 126 14.61 12.60 1.82
CA MET A 126 15.69 12.95 2.75
C MET A 126 16.12 14.41 2.54
N LEU A 127 16.46 14.80 1.32
CA LEU A 127 16.90 16.16 1.02
C LEU A 127 15.82 17.19 1.33
N PHE A 128 14.55 16.89 1.01
CA PHE A 128 13.47 17.85 1.20
C PHE A 128 12.95 17.88 2.63
N PHE A 129 12.57 16.73 3.20
CA PHE A 129 11.97 16.69 4.54
C PHE A 129 13.01 16.76 5.64
N CYS A 130 14.10 15.97 5.55
CA CYS A 130 15.06 15.90 6.62
C CYS A 130 16.01 17.11 6.63
N GLU A 131 16.54 17.51 5.46
CA GLU A 131 17.53 18.58 5.37
C GLU A 131 16.88 19.96 5.18
N PHE A 132 16.07 20.15 4.12
CA PHE A 132 15.50 21.47 3.80
C PHE A 132 14.46 21.91 4.85
N LEU A 133 13.50 21.04 5.21
CA LEU A 133 12.51 21.33 6.26
C LEU A 133 13.03 21.08 7.67
N LYS A 134 14.28 20.62 7.83
CA LYS A 134 14.95 20.37 9.12
C LYS A 134 14.16 19.44 10.06
N MET A 135 13.39 18.52 9.49
CA MET A 135 12.65 17.53 10.28
C MET A 135 13.56 16.42 10.85
N GLN A 136 14.83 16.39 10.42
CA GLN A 136 15.77 15.31 10.67
C GLN A 136 15.23 13.95 10.17
N THR A 137 15.99 12.87 10.32
CA THR A 137 15.48 11.52 10.05
C THR A 137 14.42 11.18 11.09
N SER A 138 13.19 10.96 10.63
CA SER A 138 12.04 10.71 11.50
C SER A 138 10.97 9.89 10.80
N LEU A 139 10.18 9.14 11.57
CA LEU A 139 9.06 8.38 11.00
C LEU A 139 8.06 9.30 10.26
N MET A 140 7.92 10.58 10.67
CA MET A 140 7.08 11.55 9.98
C MET A 140 7.66 11.93 8.61
N ALA A 141 8.97 12.16 8.49
CA ALA A 141 9.61 12.42 7.20
C ALA A 141 9.44 11.22 6.26
N GLY A 142 9.57 10.01 6.80
CA GLY A 142 9.26 8.76 6.08
C GLY A 142 7.80 8.70 5.63
N ALA A 143 6.87 8.95 6.53
CA ALA A 143 5.44 8.94 6.21
C ALA A 143 5.07 9.96 5.13
N LEU A 144 5.60 11.19 5.19
CA LEU A 144 5.36 12.22 4.16
C LEU A 144 5.95 11.83 2.80
N THR A 145 7.12 11.19 2.78
CA THR A 145 7.72 10.65 1.55
C THR A 145 6.81 9.56 0.95
N LEU A 146 6.29 8.67 1.79
CA LEU A 146 5.35 7.63 1.36
C LEU A 146 3.99 8.19 0.93
N VAL A 147 3.55 9.33 1.49
CA VAL A 147 2.36 10.04 1.00
C VAL A 147 2.54 10.43 -0.45
N ILE A 148 3.67 11.08 -0.80
CA ILE A 148 3.93 11.49 -2.19
C ILE A 148 3.98 10.26 -3.11
N MET A 149 4.62 9.17 -2.68
CA MET A 149 4.77 7.95 -3.45
C MET A 149 3.43 7.21 -3.67
N ASN A 150 2.50 7.25 -2.71
CA ASN A 150 1.22 6.53 -2.78
C ASN A 150 0.07 7.39 -3.31
N LEU A 151 0.20 8.72 -3.33
CA LEU A 151 -0.82 9.64 -3.80
C LEU A 151 -1.35 9.31 -5.21
N PRO A 152 -0.50 9.02 -6.22
CA PRO A 152 -0.96 8.63 -7.56
C PRO A 152 -1.84 7.37 -7.54
N THR A 153 -1.48 6.37 -6.72
CA THR A 153 -2.21 5.10 -6.63
C THR A 153 -3.62 5.33 -6.07
N VAL A 154 -3.74 6.04 -4.94
CA VAL A 154 -5.05 6.34 -4.33
C VAL A 154 -5.91 7.21 -5.24
N MET A 155 -5.31 8.22 -5.86
CA MET A 155 -6.00 9.10 -6.80
C MET A 155 -6.55 8.29 -7.99
N ARG A 156 -5.74 7.46 -8.63
CA ARG A 156 -6.10 6.70 -9.83
C ARG A 156 -7.18 5.64 -9.55
N THR A 157 -7.01 4.84 -8.50
CA THR A 157 -8.03 3.84 -8.12
C THR A 157 -9.36 4.48 -7.77
N THR A 158 -9.34 5.64 -7.12
CA THR A 158 -10.55 6.42 -6.83
C THR A 158 -11.18 6.97 -8.11
N GLN A 159 -10.40 7.54 -9.05
CA GLN A 159 -10.90 8.02 -10.33
C GLN A 159 -11.54 6.89 -11.16
N GLU A 160 -10.89 5.73 -11.24
CA GLU A 160 -11.43 4.57 -11.95
C GLU A 160 -12.77 4.14 -11.34
N SER A 161 -12.89 4.14 -10.03
CA SER A 161 -14.14 3.81 -9.36
C SER A 161 -15.22 4.87 -9.53
N LEU A 162 -14.86 6.16 -9.55
CA LEU A 162 -15.81 7.24 -9.86
C LEU A 162 -16.42 7.09 -11.27
N LYS A 163 -15.63 6.59 -12.23
CA LYS A 163 -16.10 6.33 -13.60
C LYS A 163 -17.10 5.16 -13.70
N THR A 164 -17.11 4.23 -12.73
CA THR A 164 -18.06 3.10 -12.74
C THR A 164 -19.47 3.50 -12.31
N VAL A 165 -19.65 4.65 -11.65
CA VAL A 165 -20.97 5.15 -11.25
C VAL A 165 -21.75 5.60 -12.48
N PRO A 166 -22.93 5.01 -12.76
CA PRO A 166 -23.72 5.35 -13.96
C PRO A 166 -24.08 6.83 -14.04
N GLN A 167 -23.99 7.40 -15.23
CA GLN A 167 -24.33 8.80 -15.48
C GLN A 167 -25.79 9.12 -15.14
N SER A 168 -26.70 8.16 -15.36
CA SER A 168 -28.13 8.28 -15.04
C SER A 168 -28.40 8.59 -13.57
N TYR A 169 -27.55 8.12 -12.65
CA TYR A 169 -27.71 8.43 -11.21
C TYR A 169 -27.39 9.90 -10.93
N ARG A 170 -26.38 10.46 -11.62
CA ARG A 170 -26.06 11.89 -11.53
C ARG A 170 -27.18 12.76 -12.10
N GLU A 171 -27.63 12.39 -13.29
CA GLU A 171 -28.70 13.11 -13.98
C GLU A 171 -30.03 13.07 -13.21
N GLY A 172 -30.39 11.90 -12.67
CA GLY A 172 -31.55 11.76 -11.81
C GLY A 172 -31.50 12.64 -10.56
N ALA A 173 -30.34 12.69 -9.91
CA ALA A 173 -30.16 13.55 -8.73
C ALA A 173 -30.19 15.05 -9.08
N PHE A 174 -29.62 15.46 -10.23
CA PHE A 174 -29.73 16.83 -10.73
C PHE A 174 -31.16 17.17 -11.11
N GLY A 175 -31.91 16.24 -11.74
CA GLY A 175 -33.33 16.41 -12.06
C GLY A 175 -34.23 16.63 -10.84
N LEU A 176 -33.84 16.09 -9.68
CA LEU A 176 -34.50 16.35 -8.39
C LEU A 176 -34.03 17.67 -7.71
N GLY A 177 -33.25 18.50 -8.40
CA GLY A 177 -32.79 19.80 -7.92
C GLY A 177 -31.57 19.73 -6.97
N ALA A 178 -30.85 18.58 -6.89
CA ALA A 178 -29.69 18.49 -6.05
C ALA A 178 -28.50 19.28 -6.63
N GLY A 179 -27.85 20.11 -5.81
CA GLY A 179 -26.62 20.80 -6.20
C GLY A 179 -25.45 19.83 -6.36
N LYS A 180 -24.44 20.22 -7.15
CA LYS A 180 -23.29 19.37 -7.53
C LYS A 180 -22.59 18.69 -6.35
N TRP A 181 -22.29 19.42 -5.28
CA TRP A 181 -21.68 18.86 -4.06
C TRP A 181 -22.58 17.81 -3.40
N ARG A 182 -23.89 18.05 -3.38
CA ARG A 182 -24.83 17.09 -2.81
C ARG A 182 -24.84 15.79 -3.61
N VAL A 183 -24.87 15.86 -4.95
CA VAL A 183 -24.79 14.69 -5.84
C VAL A 183 -23.51 13.91 -5.56
N ILE A 184 -22.36 14.59 -5.48
CA ILE A 184 -21.09 13.93 -5.20
C ILE A 184 -21.11 13.22 -3.85
N ARG A 185 -21.54 13.89 -2.79
CA ARG A 185 -21.51 13.34 -1.43
C ARG A 185 -22.52 12.21 -1.22
N THR A 186 -23.70 12.29 -1.82
CA THR A 186 -24.82 11.36 -1.54
C THR A 186 -24.98 10.23 -2.59
N VAL A 187 -24.51 10.43 -3.80
CA VAL A 187 -24.64 9.48 -4.90
C VAL A 187 -23.30 8.93 -5.35
N VAL A 188 -22.39 9.83 -5.74
CA VAL A 188 -21.15 9.44 -6.41
C VAL A 188 -20.15 8.81 -5.45
N LEU A 189 -19.78 9.52 -4.37
CA LEU A 189 -18.83 8.99 -3.35
C LEU A 189 -19.31 7.69 -2.71
N PRO A 190 -20.59 7.57 -2.32
CA PRO A 190 -21.10 6.29 -1.88
C PRO A 190 -21.00 5.18 -2.94
N GLY A 191 -21.19 5.51 -4.21
CA GLY A 191 -21.10 4.54 -5.31
C GLY A 191 -19.69 4.05 -5.59
N CYS A 192 -18.64 4.82 -5.22
CA CYS A 192 -17.24 4.50 -5.51
C CYS A 192 -16.42 4.01 -4.30
N VAL A 193 -17.05 3.77 -3.16
CA VAL A 193 -16.36 3.35 -1.93
C VAL A 193 -15.52 2.10 -2.11
N ASP A 194 -15.97 1.14 -2.93
CA ASP A 194 -15.22 -0.11 -3.19
C ASP A 194 -13.83 0.19 -3.79
N GLY A 195 -13.72 1.18 -4.69
CA GLY A 195 -12.41 1.58 -5.26
C GLY A 195 -11.54 2.37 -4.30
N VAL A 196 -12.14 3.22 -3.47
CA VAL A 196 -11.39 3.93 -2.42
C VAL A 196 -10.77 2.95 -1.43
N ILE A 197 -11.54 1.92 -1.03
CA ILE A 197 -11.05 0.87 -0.14
C ILE A 197 -9.96 0.03 -0.82
N THR A 198 -10.14 -0.34 -2.08
CA THR A 198 -9.11 -1.04 -2.86
C THR A 198 -7.83 -0.23 -2.93
N GLY A 199 -7.92 1.08 -3.21
CA GLY A 199 -6.78 1.99 -3.19
C GLY A 199 -6.09 2.07 -1.82
N CYS A 200 -6.87 2.07 -0.75
CA CYS A 200 -6.35 2.02 0.62
C CYS A 200 -5.58 0.72 0.88
N ILE A 201 -6.14 -0.44 0.56
CA ILE A 201 -5.51 -1.76 0.75
C ILE A 201 -4.21 -1.86 -0.05
N LEU A 202 -4.21 -1.45 -1.31
CA LEU A 202 -3.02 -1.43 -2.15
C LEU A 202 -1.92 -0.52 -1.58
N SER A 203 -2.32 0.65 -1.08
CA SER A 203 -1.39 1.60 -0.44
C SER A 203 -0.80 1.05 0.86
N VAL A 204 -1.61 0.42 1.72
CA VAL A 204 -1.14 -0.23 2.94
C VAL A 204 -0.11 -1.32 2.64
N GLY A 205 -0.40 -2.20 1.66
CA GLY A 205 0.53 -3.23 1.25
C GLY A 205 1.87 -2.65 0.74
N ARG A 206 1.82 -1.58 -0.05
CA ARG A 206 3.01 -0.89 -0.55
C ARG A 206 3.80 -0.20 0.56
N ILE A 207 3.13 0.45 1.52
CA ILE A 207 3.77 1.11 2.66
C ILE A 207 4.49 0.09 3.54
N LEU A 208 3.83 -1.03 3.87
CA LEU A 208 4.42 -2.10 4.67
C LEU A 208 5.61 -2.77 4.00
N GLY A 209 5.62 -2.87 2.68
CA GLY A 209 6.71 -3.45 1.91
C GLY A 209 7.87 -2.50 1.60
N GLU A 210 7.74 -1.21 1.92
CA GLU A 210 8.75 -0.21 1.54
C GLU A 210 9.91 -0.18 2.51
N SER A 211 11.12 -0.39 2.00
CA SER A 211 12.36 -0.31 2.76
C SER A 211 13.29 0.80 2.28
N ALA A 212 13.45 0.94 0.96
CA ALA A 212 14.45 1.84 0.39
C ALA A 212 14.17 3.31 0.71
N ALA A 213 12.94 3.77 0.53
CA ALA A 213 12.57 5.15 0.87
C ALA A 213 12.68 5.41 2.37
N LEU A 214 12.26 4.47 3.21
CA LEU A 214 12.27 4.62 4.67
C LEU A 214 13.68 4.57 5.26
N LEU A 215 14.60 3.82 4.68
CA LEU A 215 15.99 3.77 5.13
C LEU A 215 16.63 5.16 5.15
N PHE A 216 16.33 6.00 4.15
CA PHE A 216 16.88 7.35 4.04
C PHE A 216 16.10 8.40 4.85
N THR A 217 14.82 8.19 5.08
CA THR A 217 13.93 9.23 5.64
C THR A 217 13.48 8.96 7.06
N ALA A 218 13.14 7.70 7.40
CA ALA A 218 12.71 7.30 8.74
C ALA A 218 13.87 6.96 9.66
N GLY A 219 14.96 6.43 9.10
CA GLY A 219 16.16 6.05 9.84
C GLY A 219 16.13 4.60 10.34
N ILE A 220 17.07 4.28 11.24
CA ILE A 220 17.39 2.89 11.64
C ILE A 220 17.33 2.67 13.16
N ALA A 221 16.84 3.63 13.94
CA ALA A 221 16.81 3.52 15.39
C ALA A 221 15.70 2.56 15.87
N HIS A 222 16.00 1.74 16.86
CA HIS A 222 15.07 0.80 17.47
C HIS A 222 14.51 1.34 18.82
N ALA A 223 13.94 2.55 18.80
CA ALA A 223 13.40 3.18 19.99
C ALA A 223 11.90 2.89 20.17
N VAL A 224 11.49 2.60 21.40
CA VAL A 224 10.08 2.48 21.78
C VAL A 224 9.58 3.82 22.27
N ASN A 225 8.74 4.48 21.48
CA ASN A 225 8.13 5.76 21.81
C ASN A 225 6.61 5.69 21.65
N GLY A 226 5.87 6.57 22.35
CA GLY A 226 4.46 6.76 22.07
C GLY A 226 4.23 7.32 20.66
N PHE A 227 3.04 7.19 20.11
CA PHE A 227 2.72 7.51 18.70
C PHE A 227 3.24 8.88 18.24
N LEU A 228 2.87 9.97 18.94
CA LEU A 228 3.27 11.32 18.53
C LEU A 228 4.78 11.58 18.69
N MET A 229 5.38 11.02 19.72
CA MET A 229 6.83 11.15 19.96
C MET A 229 7.61 10.25 19.01
N GLY A 230 7.09 9.06 18.73
CA GLY A 230 7.64 8.13 17.75
C GLY A 230 7.70 8.73 16.35
N LEU A 231 6.63 9.40 15.91
CA LEU A 231 6.62 10.07 14.61
C LEU A 231 7.70 11.15 14.45
N LYS A 232 8.11 11.80 15.54
CA LYS A 232 9.15 12.83 15.53
C LYS A 232 10.57 12.30 15.72
N SER A 233 10.71 11.01 16.02
CA SER A 233 11.99 10.35 16.24
C SER A 233 12.38 9.47 15.05
N SER A 234 13.69 9.21 14.92
CA SER A 234 14.18 8.18 14.01
C SER A 234 13.68 6.82 14.45
N GLY A 235 13.24 5.99 13.50
CA GLY A 235 12.73 4.66 13.78
C GLY A 235 12.83 3.70 12.60
N ALA A 236 13.39 2.52 12.84
CA ALA A 236 13.38 1.44 11.86
C ALA A 236 11.97 0.85 11.76
N THR A 237 11.54 0.58 10.53
CA THR A 237 10.38 -0.27 10.28
C THR A 237 10.81 -1.73 10.13
N LEU A 238 9.87 -2.67 10.14
CA LEU A 238 10.17 -4.09 9.94
C LEU A 238 10.93 -4.37 8.64
N THR A 239 10.61 -3.66 7.56
CA THR A 239 11.29 -3.80 6.27
C THR A 239 12.71 -3.24 6.29
N VAL A 240 12.94 -2.14 7.00
CA VAL A 240 14.28 -1.58 7.22
C VAL A 240 15.09 -2.51 8.11
N ALA A 241 14.51 -3.02 9.21
CA ALA A 241 15.15 -4.00 10.08
C ALA A 241 15.50 -5.29 9.31
N LEU A 242 14.58 -5.81 8.48
CA LEU A 242 14.84 -6.94 7.60
C LEU A 242 16.07 -6.71 6.72
N TYR A 243 16.17 -5.55 6.08
CA TYR A 243 17.31 -5.19 5.24
C TYR A 243 18.60 -5.18 6.04
N ILE A 244 18.62 -4.54 7.22
CA ILE A 244 19.81 -4.43 8.09
C ILE A 244 20.28 -5.83 8.55
N TYR A 245 19.37 -6.66 9.06
CA TYR A 245 19.72 -8.01 9.53
C TYR A 245 20.20 -8.92 8.40
N ALA A 246 19.54 -8.85 7.21
CA ALA A 246 19.91 -9.67 6.06
C ALA A 246 21.22 -9.21 5.39
N LYS A 247 21.37 -7.89 5.16
CA LYS A 247 22.41 -7.35 4.29
C LYS A 247 23.65 -6.87 5.06
N GLU A 248 23.45 -6.21 6.20
CA GLU A 248 24.55 -5.58 6.92
C GLU A 248 25.10 -6.51 8.01
N ARG A 249 24.22 -7.24 8.71
CA ARG A 249 24.64 -8.13 9.81
C ARG A 249 24.86 -9.60 9.36
N GLY A 250 24.29 -10.01 8.25
CA GLY A 250 24.37 -11.40 7.78
C GLY A 250 23.58 -12.41 8.62
N GLU A 251 22.68 -11.93 9.48
CA GLU A 251 21.85 -12.74 10.37
C GLU A 251 20.59 -13.23 9.67
N PHE A 252 20.74 -14.15 8.73
CA PHE A 252 19.64 -14.64 7.89
C PHE A 252 18.49 -15.29 8.68
N GLY A 253 18.77 -15.96 9.81
CA GLY A 253 17.73 -16.53 10.67
C GLY A 253 16.77 -15.48 11.19
N VAL A 254 17.32 -14.37 11.71
CA VAL A 254 16.54 -13.20 12.18
C VAL A 254 15.79 -12.54 11.03
N ALA A 255 16.46 -12.37 9.90
CA ALA A 255 15.85 -11.77 8.71
C ALA A 255 14.64 -12.59 8.21
N PHE A 256 14.73 -13.93 8.15
CA PHE A 256 13.60 -14.78 7.81
C PHE A 256 12.47 -14.71 8.84
N ALA A 257 12.78 -14.59 10.14
CA ALA A 257 11.78 -14.38 11.18
C ALA A 257 11.03 -13.06 10.98
N ILE A 258 11.75 -11.96 10.72
CA ILE A 258 11.15 -10.65 10.43
C ILE A 258 10.29 -10.72 9.16
N ALA A 259 10.77 -11.37 8.10
CA ALA A 259 10.02 -11.55 6.87
C ALA A 259 8.71 -12.32 7.09
N ALA A 260 8.73 -13.40 7.89
CA ALA A 260 7.54 -14.17 8.23
C ALA A 260 6.53 -13.32 9.02
N ILE A 261 7.00 -12.53 9.99
CA ILE A 261 6.15 -11.63 10.78
C ILE A 261 5.57 -10.52 9.89
N LEU A 262 6.38 -9.93 9.01
CA LEU A 262 5.91 -8.91 8.07
C LEU A 262 4.81 -9.46 7.15
N MET A 263 4.96 -10.69 6.65
CA MET A 263 3.93 -11.36 5.84
C MET A 263 2.63 -11.56 6.64
N LEU A 264 2.72 -12.02 7.89
CA LEU A 264 1.57 -12.18 8.78
C LEU A 264 0.90 -10.84 9.10
N LEU A 265 1.69 -9.83 9.43
CA LEU A 265 1.20 -8.47 9.73
C LEU A 265 0.47 -7.89 8.51
N THR A 266 1.06 -8.00 7.33
CA THR A 266 0.44 -7.55 6.08
C THR A 266 -0.89 -8.26 5.82
N LEU A 267 -0.93 -9.58 6.02
CA LEU A 267 -2.14 -10.36 5.87
C LEU A 267 -3.24 -9.90 6.86
N ILE A 268 -2.89 -9.74 8.13
CA ILE A 268 -3.83 -9.29 9.17
C ILE A 268 -4.37 -7.90 8.85
N ILE A 269 -3.52 -6.95 8.47
CA ILE A 269 -3.94 -5.59 8.14
C ILE A 269 -4.83 -5.58 6.90
N ASN A 270 -4.48 -6.33 5.84
CA ASN A 270 -5.30 -6.41 4.63
C ASN A 270 -6.66 -7.06 4.90
N LEU A 271 -6.71 -8.16 5.65
CA LEU A 271 -7.97 -8.79 6.04
C LEU A 271 -8.83 -7.87 6.92
N SER A 272 -8.22 -7.13 7.84
CA SER A 272 -8.90 -6.14 8.67
C SER A 272 -9.49 -5.00 7.83
N ALA A 273 -8.73 -4.48 6.89
CA ALA A 273 -9.18 -3.45 5.94
C ALA A 273 -10.34 -3.96 5.08
N GLU A 274 -10.26 -5.20 4.57
CA GLU A 274 -11.34 -5.81 3.81
C GLU A 274 -12.60 -6.07 4.66
N ALA A 275 -12.45 -6.50 5.92
CA ALA A 275 -13.57 -6.70 6.84
C ALA A 275 -14.29 -5.38 7.13
N VAL A 276 -13.56 -4.30 7.37
CA VAL A 276 -14.11 -2.95 7.53
C VAL A 276 -14.87 -2.53 6.27
N ALA A 277 -14.29 -2.76 5.10
CA ALA A 277 -14.91 -2.52 3.80
C ALA A 277 -16.26 -3.22 3.63
N ARG A 278 -16.29 -4.51 3.90
CA ARG A 278 -17.52 -5.33 3.83
C ARG A 278 -18.58 -4.83 4.81
N GLY A 279 -18.17 -4.40 6.01
CA GLY A 279 -19.08 -3.81 7.00
C GLY A 279 -19.77 -2.53 6.49
N PHE A 280 -19.05 -1.65 5.81
CA PHE A 280 -19.62 -0.47 5.18
C PHE A 280 -20.57 -0.80 4.02
N LYS A 281 -20.26 -1.82 3.23
CA LYS A 281 -21.09 -2.28 2.10
C LYS A 281 -22.43 -2.87 2.57
N ASN A 282 -22.42 -3.67 3.63
CA ASN A 282 -23.63 -4.30 4.15
C ASN A 282 -24.62 -3.29 4.75
N LYS A 283 -24.12 -2.23 5.42
CA LYS A 283 -24.98 -1.14 5.95
C LYS A 283 -25.69 -0.32 4.87
N ARG A 284 -25.32 -0.45 3.58
CA ARG A 284 -25.91 0.29 2.46
C ARG A 284 -26.88 -0.53 1.64
N ARG A 285 -27.01 -1.83 1.91
CA ARG A 285 -28.01 -2.69 1.23
C ARG A 285 -29.37 -2.70 1.91
N ILE A 286 -29.53 -1.93 2.98
CA ILE A 286 -30.79 -1.63 3.67
C ILE A 286 -31.17 -0.16 3.35
#